data_913d580b7669be171b8d4cef7314cf24
#
_entry.id   913d580b7669be171b8d4cef7314cf24
#
_cell.length_a   1.000
_cell.length_b   1.000
_cell.length_c   1.000
_cell.angle_alpha   90.00
_cell.angle_beta   90.00
_cell.angle_gamma   90.00
#
_symmetry.space_group_name_H-M   'P 1'
#
loop_
_entity.id
_entity.type
_entity.pdbx_description
1 polymer ?
#
loop_
_entity_poly.entity_id
_entity_poly.type
_entity_poly.pdbx_seq_one_letter_code
_entity_poly.pdbx_strand_id
1 'polypeptide(L)'
;MKGEKARQPNSPKGEAGGIAWTEAARWLALSTLLWVHAGAYAQEKTEPRRLLTVWAGMLPIILSAPHGGREAIPGVAPRRGAGVAQFATERDNNTAELAEKIGVQLERRLSAKPFMVIARFERKYVDANRPRADAYEAADAGVYYDAYHQALRAACEQVRLNWGGGVLLDIHGQGAEADTIFRGTDNGRSVAAMREKFGAEALMGPRSILGRLALMGYRVVPDASGEAVERRYTGGYTTRTYGSHRGTRVDAIQLELGTDLRARRNLDRTAADFAEAIAMFAREYLPLGASPHRVAEP
;
A
#
# COMPACT_ATOMS: atom_id res chain seq x y z
N MET A 1 -32.64 -32.60 103.06
CA MET A 1 -31.36 -31.90 103.28
C MET A 1 -30.86 -31.47 101.92
N LYS A 2 -30.79 -30.17 101.73
CA LYS A 2 -29.93 -29.32 100.87
C LYS A 2 -29.41 -30.00 99.59
N GLY A 3 -29.70 -29.66 98.41
CA GLY A 3 -30.08 -28.61 97.62
C GLY A 3 -28.90 -27.88 97.00
N GLU A 4 -28.43 -28.08 95.82
CA GLU A 4 -27.57 -27.12 95.13
C GLU A 4 -27.89 -27.08 93.60
N LYS A 5 -28.25 -25.86 93.18
CA LYS A 5 -28.61 -25.54 91.82
C LYS A 5 -27.30 -25.30 90.99
N ALA A 6 -27.07 -26.02 89.93
CA ALA A 6 -26.05 -25.70 88.93
C ALA A 6 -26.63 -24.81 87.83
N ARG A 7 -25.97 -23.67 87.56
CA ARG A 7 -26.28 -22.70 86.55
C ARG A 7 -25.81 -23.21 85.18
N GLN A 8 -26.62 -23.08 84.18
CA GLN A 8 -26.23 -23.19 82.78
C GLN A 8 -25.56 -21.89 82.29
N PRO A 9 -24.50 -21.95 81.45
CA PRO A 9 -23.96 -20.76 80.78
C PRO A 9 -24.64 -20.50 79.45
N ASN A 10 -24.88 -19.21 79.19
CA ASN A 10 -25.40 -18.61 77.94
C ASN A 10 -24.50 -18.88 76.79
N SER A 11 -25.06 -19.27 75.62
CA SER A 11 -24.44 -19.25 74.32
C SER A 11 -24.51 -17.84 73.74
N PRO A 12 -23.41 -17.33 73.06
CA PRO A 12 -23.47 -16.07 72.36
C PRO A 12 -24.08 -16.27 70.97
N LYS A 13 -25.02 -15.40 70.64
CA LYS A 13 -25.57 -15.26 69.26
C LYS A 13 -24.49 -14.81 68.33
N GLY A 14 -24.25 -15.58 67.27
CA GLY A 14 -23.39 -15.16 66.15
C GLY A 14 -24.03 -14.04 65.32
N GLU A 15 -23.39 -12.90 65.28
CA GLU A 15 -23.69 -11.84 64.31
C GLU A 15 -23.15 -12.22 62.94
N ALA A 16 -24.07 -12.28 61.97
CA ALA A 16 -23.71 -12.40 60.55
C ALA A 16 -23.07 -11.07 60.06
N GLY A 17 -21.75 -11.00 60.05
CA GLY A 17 -21.00 -9.90 59.45
C GLY A 17 -21.18 -9.89 57.93
N GLY A 18 -22.13 -9.10 57.46
CA GLY A 18 -22.21 -8.76 56.05
C GLY A 18 -20.98 -7.95 55.63
N ILE A 19 -20.22 -8.47 54.69
CA ILE A 19 -19.10 -7.72 54.08
C ILE A 19 -19.67 -6.54 53.28
N ALA A 20 -19.63 -5.36 53.88
CA ALA A 20 -19.92 -4.12 53.20
C ALA A 20 -18.77 -3.83 52.22
N TRP A 21 -19.00 -4.04 50.92
CA TRP A 21 -18.10 -3.55 49.88
C TRP A 21 -18.13 -2.04 49.92
N THR A 22 -17.01 -1.43 50.32
CA THR A 22 -16.86 0.00 50.34
C THR A 22 -17.00 0.56 48.92
N GLU A 23 -17.63 1.72 48.78
CA GLU A 23 -17.81 2.40 47.46
C GLU A 23 -16.49 2.57 46.67
N ALA A 24 -15.37 2.62 47.35
CA ALA A 24 -14.04 2.64 46.74
C ALA A 24 -13.73 1.40 45.88
N ALA A 25 -14.22 0.20 46.27
CA ALA A 25 -14.03 -1.02 45.47
C ALA A 25 -14.87 -1.03 44.19
N ARG A 26 -16.03 -0.36 44.20
CA ARG A 26 -16.87 -0.17 42.99
C ARG A 26 -16.26 0.79 41.97
N TRP A 27 -15.62 1.85 42.44
CA TRP A 27 -14.95 2.80 41.55
C TRP A 27 -13.66 2.22 40.95
N LEU A 28 -12.92 1.40 41.66
CA LEU A 28 -11.74 0.69 41.13
C LEU A 28 -12.10 -0.34 40.05
N ALA A 29 -13.21 -1.07 40.22
CA ALA A 29 -13.66 -2.04 39.22
C ALA A 29 -14.18 -1.35 37.92
N LEU A 30 -14.87 -0.20 38.05
CA LEU A 30 -15.35 0.57 36.92
C LEU A 30 -14.20 1.29 36.17
N SER A 31 -13.20 1.77 36.90
CA SER A 31 -12.03 2.41 36.28
C SER A 31 -11.14 1.41 35.50
N THR A 32 -10.96 0.19 36.01
CA THR A 32 -10.21 -0.86 35.30
C THR A 32 -10.93 -1.34 34.04
N LEU A 33 -12.27 -1.45 34.05
CA LEU A 33 -13.05 -1.78 32.85
C LEU A 33 -12.98 -0.69 31.81
N LEU A 34 -13.00 0.59 32.16
CA LEU A 34 -12.87 1.71 31.26
C LEU A 34 -11.45 1.78 30.63
N TRP A 35 -10.40 1.46 31.39
CA TRP A 35 -9.04 1.41 30.88
C TRP A 35 -8.79 0.24 29.91
N VAL A 36 -9.37 -0.93 30.16
CA VAL A 36 -9.27 -2.08 29.25
C VAL A 36 -9.97 -1.79 27.92
N HIS A 37 -11.15 -1.15 27.95
CA HIS A 37 -11.85 -0.77 26.71
C HIS A 37 -11.17 0.38 25.96
N ALA A 38 -10.62 1.37 26.65
CA ALA A 38 -9.87 2.46 26.03
C ALA A 38 -8.55 1.95 25.40
N GLY A 39 -7.86 1.00 26.04
CA GLY A 39 -6.67 0.36 25.49
C GLY A 39 -6.96 -0.48 24.23
N ALA A 40 -8.05 -1.25 24.21
CA ALA A 40 -8.48 -2.01 23.06
C ALA A 40 -8.89 -1.10 21.88
N TYR A 41 -9.60 -0.01 22.17
CA TYR A 41 -9.99 0.98 21.14
C TYR A 41 -8.77 1.76 20.58
N ALA A 42 -7.79 2.09 21.41
CA ALA A 42 -6.55 2.73 20.98
C ALA A 42 -5.68 1.78 20.14
N GLN A 43 -5.66 0.48 20.47
CA GLN A 43 -4.91 -0.54 19.74
C GLN A 43 -5.50 -0.81 18.36
N GLU A 44 -6.84 -0.76 18.22
CA GLU A 44 -7.52 -0.92 16.94
C GLU A 44 -7.25 0.27 15.99
N LYS A 45 -7.08 1.49 16.54
CA LYS A 45 -6.69 2.70 15.77
C LYS A 45 -5.20 2.71 15.35
N THR A 46 -4.32 1.95 15.98
CA THR A 46 -2.86 2.08 15.85
C THR A 46 -2.20 1.04 14.94
N GLU A 47 -2.94 0.18 14.26
CA GLU A 47 -2.36 -0.77 13.30
C GLU A 47 -2.68 -0.42 11.83
N PRO A 48 -2.17 0.70 11.29
CA PRO A 48 -2.45 1.10 9.91
C PRO A 48 -1.92 0.09 8.88
N ARG A 49 -0.95 -0.75 9.27
CA ARG A 49 -0.40 -1.82 8.41
C ARG A 49 -1.41 -2.91 8.06
N ARG A 50 -2.48 -3.09 8.84
CA ARG A 50 -3.57 -4.04 8.51
C ARG A 50 -4.30 -3.64 7.23
N LEU A 51 -4.34 -2.34 6.90
CA LEU A 51 -4.94 -1.81 5.67
C LEU A 51 -3.91 -1.64 4.55
N LEU A 52 -2.80 -2.37 4.61
CA LEU A 52 -1.79 -2.44 3.57
C LEU A 52 -1.46 -3.90 3.24
N THR A 53 -1.17 -4.18 1.98
CA THR A 53 -0.38 -5.36 1.61
C THR A 53 1.04 -4.91 1.32
N VAL A 54 1.99 -5.46 2.06
CA VAL A 54 3.42 -5.19 1.88
C VAL A 54 4.15 -6.51 1.68
N TRP A 55 4.82 -6.66 0.55
CA TRP A 55 5.73 -7.78 0.30
C TRP A 55 7.17 -7.29 0.34
N ALA A 56 8.01 -7.96 1.10
CA ALA A 56 9.45 -7.86 0.95
C ALA A 56 9.85 -8.59 -0.33
N GLY A 57 10.62 -7.90 -1.19
CA GLY A 57 11.03 -8.42 -2.48
C GLY A 57 12.50 -8.83 -2.52
N MET A 58 12.84 -9.58 -3.58
CA MET A 58 14.20 -10.00 -3.93
C MET A 58 14.52 -9.66 -5.40
N LEU A 59 13.79 -8.72 -5.98
CA LEU A 59 14.00 -8.19 -7.33
C LEU A 59 14.12 -6.67 -7.26
N PRO A 60 14.84 -6.01 -8.17
CA PRO A 60 14.85 -4.55 -8.29
C PRO A 60 13.56 -4.01 -8.95
N ILE A 61 12.43 -4.56 -8.54
CA ILE A 61 11.09 -4.25 -9.07
C ILE A 61 10.15 -4.00 -7.88
N ILE A 62 9.45 -2.87 -7.93
CA ILE A 62 8.44 -2.50 -6.94
C ILE A 62 7.11 -2.34 -7.66
N LEU A 63 6.06 -2.98 -7.14
CA LEU A 63 4.68 -2.79 -7.58
C LEU A 63 3.93 -2.00 -6.52
N SER A 64 3.25 -0.92 -6.90
CA SER A 64 2.37 -0.18 -6.00
C SER A 64 0.96 -0.06 -6.60
N ALA A 65 -0.06 0.00 -5.73
CA ALA A 65 -1.44 0.29 -6.11
C ALA A 65 -2.12 1.10 -5.00
N PRO A 66 -2.16 2.44 -5.13
CA PRO A 66 -2.65 3.32 -4.06
C PRO A 66 -4.18 3.40 -3.98
N HIS A 67 -4.92 3.02 -5.04
CA HIS A 67 -6.34 3.31 -5.19
C HIS A 67 -7.23 2.07 -5.35
N GLY A 68 -6.67 0.85 -5.28
CA GLY A 68 -7.43 -0.39 -5.46
C GLY A 68 -8.17 -0.88 -4.21
N GLY A 69 -7.94 -0.27 -3.06
CA GLY A 69 -8.48 -0.68 -1.76
C GLY A 69 -10.00 -0.58 -1.65
N ARG A 70 -10.58 -1.41 -0.76
CA ARG A 70 -12.04 -1.51 -0.53
C ARG A 70 -12.44 -1.37 0.92
N GLU A 71 -11.45 -1.25 1.80
CA GLU A 71 -11.69 -1.29 3.23
C GLU A 71 -11.90 0.11 3.80
N ALA A 72 -12.90 0.24 4.66
CA ALA A 72 -13.11 1.48 5.40
C ALA A 72 -11.99 1.66 6.43
N ILE A 73 -11.62 2.90 6.68
CA ILE A 73 -10.75 3.23 7.81
C ILE A 73 -11.65 3.47 9.03
N PRO A 74 -11.56 2.65 10.09
CA PRO A 74 -12.41 2.79 11.27
C PRO A 74 -12.30 4.19 11.90
N GLY A 75 -13.45 4.82 12.14
CA GLY A 75 -13.54 6.13 12.78
C GLY A 75 -13.11 7.32 11.92
N VAL A 76 -12.78 7.12 10.65
CA VAL A 76 -12.39 8.18 9.71
C VAL A 76 -13.55 8.52 8.78
N ALA A 77 -13.91 9.80 8.70
CA ALA A 77 -14.90 10.29 7.76
C ALA A 77 -14.32 10.39 6.34
N PRO A 78 -15.12 10.12 5.28
CA PRO A 78 -14.70 10.36 3.91
C PRO A 78 -14.34 11.82 3.66
N ARG A 79 -13.35 12.05 2.78
CA ARG A 79 -12.95 13.38 2.32
C ARG A 79 -14.06 14.07 1.55
N ARG A 80 -14.11 15.38 1.62
CA ARG A 80 -15.07 16.25 0.91
C ARG A 80 -14.42 17.05 -0.23
N GLY A 81 -13.09 17.19 -0.21
CA GLY A 81 -12.29 17.78 -1.28
C GLY A 81 -12.36 19.29 -1.39
N ALA A 82 -12.75 19.99 -0.33
CA ALA A 82 -12.82 21.45 -0.36
C ALA A 82 -11.46 22.07 -0.69
N GLY A 83 -11.35 22.76 -1.84
CA GLY A 83 -10.10 23.41 -2.27
C GLY A 83 -9.03 22.46 -2.88
N VAL A 84 -9.29 21.17 -2.98
CA VAL A 84 -8.32 20.21 -3.54
C VAL A 84 -8.50 20.10 -5.06
N ALA A 85 -7.46 20.47 -5.81
CA ALA A 85 -7.45 20.33 -7.26
C ALA A 85 -7.52 18.86 -7.69
N GLN A 86 -8.31 18.55 -8.73
CA GLN A 86 -8.49 17.19 -9.24
C GLN A 86 -8.91 16.19 -8.16
N PHE A 87 -9.78 16.63 -7.26
CA PHE A 87 -10.32 15.77 -6.21
C PHE A 87 -11.03 14.55 -6.79
N ALA A 88 -10.74 13.38 -6.24
CA ALA A 88 -11.37 12.11 -6.60
C ALA A 88 -11.49 11.22 -5.38
N THR A 89 -12.59 10.49 -5.31
CA THR A 89 -12.89 9.51 -4.25
C THR A 89 -13.12 8.11 -4.81
N GLU A 90 -13.32 8.02 -6.12
CA GLU A 90 -13.57 6.77 -6.81
C GLU A 90 -12.35 5.87 -6.73
N ARG A 91 -12.64 4.60 -6.51
CA ARG A 91 -11.64 3.54 -6.48
C ARG A 91 -11.27 3.13 -7.90
N ASP A 92 -9.99 2.84 -8.11
CA ASP A 92 -9.50 2.19 -9.31
C ASP A 92 -9.79 0.68 -9.22
N ASN A 93 -10.99 0.28 -9.67
CA ASN A 93 -11.47 -1.09 -9.51
C ASN A 93 -10.48 -2.14 -10.04
N ASN A 94 -10.20 -3.17 -9.23
CA ASN A 94 -9.37 -4.33 -9.53
C ASN A 94 -7.87 -4.06 -9.75
N THR A 95 -7.36 -2.85 -9.48
CA THR A 95 -5.92 -2.56 -9.61
C THR A 95 -5.10 -3.24 -8.51
N ALA A 96 -5.62 -3.37 -7.31
CA ALA A 96 -4.99 -4.11 -6.22
C ALA A 96 -4.84 -5.59 -6.58
N GLU A 97 -5.90 -6.22 -7.05
CA GLU A 97 -5.91 -7.62 -7.48
C GLU A 97 -5.01 -7.85 -8.69
N LEU A 98 -4.98 -6.90 -9.63
CA LEU A 98 -4.09 -6.96 -10.79
C LEU A 98 -2.62 -6.90 -10.37
N ALA A 99 -2.25 -5.97 -9.49
CA ALA A 99 -0.88 -5.85 -8.97
C ALA A 99 -0.43 -7.15 -8.27
N GLU A 100 -1.29 -7.75 -7.44
CA GLU A 100 -1.00 -9.04 -6.81
C GLU A 100 -0.78 -10.16 -7.82
N LYS A 101 -1.66 -10.26 -8.82
CA LYS A 101 -1.53 -11.27 -9.89
C LYS A 101 -0.26 -11.08 -10.72
N ILE A 102 0.10 -9.82 -11.05
CA ILE A 102 1.38 -9.50 -11.70
C ILE A 102 2.54 -9.97 -10.82
N GLY A 103 2.52 -9.67 -9.52
CA GLY A 103 3.56 -10.08 -8.57
C GLY A 103 3.76 -11.59 -8.52
N VAL A 104 2.68 -12.37 -8.44
CA VAL A 104 2.70 -13.84 -8.46
C VAL A 104 3.26 -14.38 -9.78
N GLN A 105 2.87 -13.79 -10.92
CA GLN A 105 3.37 -14.18 -12.23
C GLN A 105 4.86 -13.84 -12.42
N LEU A 106 5.33 -12.70 -11.87
CA LEU A 106 6.75 -12.33 -11.87
C LEU A 106 7.58 -13.31 -11.04
N GLU A 107 7.12 -13.70 -9.85
CA GLU A 107 7.79 -14.70 -9.02
C GLU A 107 7.99 -16.02 -9.80
N ARG A 108 6.99 -16.48 -10.53
CA ARG A 108 7.10 -17.68 -11.37
C ARG A 108 8.10 -17.54 -12.51
N ARG A 109 8.19 -16.35 -13.13
CA ARG A 109 9.05 -16.09 -14.30
C ARG A 109 10.51 -15.76 -13.95
N LEU A 110 10.75 -15.18 -12.78
CA LEU A 110 12.06 -14.69 -12.33
C LEU A 110 12.58 -15.44 -11.10
N SER A 111 11.83 -16.43 -10.57
CA SER A 111 12.16 -17.23 -9.38
C SER A 111 12.44 -16.38 -8.13
N ALA A 112 11.89 -15.16 -8.09
CA ALA A 112 12.04 -14.23 -6.98
C ALA A 112 10.85 -13.25 -6.94
N LYS A 113 10.49 -12.79 -5.75
CA LYS A 113 9.37 -11.86 -5.53
C LYS A 113 9.75 -10.41 -5.83
N PRO A 114 8.89 -9.61 -6.47
CA PRO A 114 9.03 -8.17 -6.46
C PRO A 114 8.66 -7.61 -5.06
N PHE A 115 9.10 -6.40 -4.75
CA PHE A 115 8.50 -5.61 -3.66
C PHE A 115 7.08 -5.22 -4.05
N MET A 116 6.20 -5.11 -3.05
CA MET A 116 4.82 -4.72 -3.29
C MET A 116 4.30 -3.86 -2.14
N VAL A 117 3.58 -2.77 -2.50
CA VAL A 117 2.88 -1.90 -1.54
C VAL A 117 1.51 -1.56 -2.10
N ILE A 118 0.46 -2.12 -1.53
CA ILE A 118 -0.93 -1.90 -1.95
C ILE A 118 -1.73 -1.30 -0.80
N ALA A 119 -2.42 -0.19 -1.04
CA ALA A 119 -3.41 0.32 -0.12
C ALA A 119 -4.67 -0.56 -0.16
N ARG A 120 -5.13 -1.02 1.01
CA ARG A 120 -6.41 -1.73 1.17
C ARG A 120 -7.54 -0.80 1.58
N PHE A 121 -7.22 0.36 2.16
CA PHE A 121 -8.19 1.40 2.45
C PHE A 121 -8.73 2.04 1.17
N GLU A 122 -9.98 2.47 1.20
CA GLU A 122 -10.59 3.19 0.08
C GLU A 122 -10.02 4.60 -0.09
N ARG A 123 -9.81 4.99 -1.34
CA ARG A 123 -9.35 6.32 -1.76
C ARG A 123 -10.18 7.46 -1.18
N LYS A 124 -11.46 7.24 -0.92
CA LYS A 124 -12.32 8.27 -0.32
C LYS A 124 -11.91 8.72 1.07
N TYR A 125 -11.12 7.92 1.80
CA TYR A 125 -10.57 8.30 3.11
C TYR A 125 -9.17 8.90 3.00
N VAL A 126 -8.31 8.27 2.19
CA VAL A 126 -6.92 8.68 1.96
C VAL A 126 -6.58 8.51 0.49
N ASP A 127 -6.19 9.57 -0.19
CA ASP A 127 -5.60 9.50 -1.52
C ASP A 127 -4.06 9.42 -1.39
N ALA A 128 -3.53 8.21 -1.38
CA ALA A 128 -2.09 8.00 -1.22
C ALA A 128 -1.26 8.46 -2.44
N ASN A 129 -1.89 8.86 -3.54
CA ASN A 129 -1.21 9.45 -4.69
C ASN A 129 -1.36 10.99 -4.75
N ARG A 130 -1.44 11.63 -3.58
CA ARG A 130 -1.45 13.09 -3.41
C ARG A 130 -0.41 13.52 -2.38
N PRO A 131 0.04 14.79 -2.44
CA PRO A 131 0.79 15.38 -1.33
C PRO A 131 0.00 15.28 -0.02
N ARG A 132 0.70 15.17 1.10
CA ARG A 132 0.09 15.02 2.43
C ARG A 132 -1.04 16.02 2.71
N ALA A 133 -0.87 17.27 2.28
CA ALA A 133 -1.86 18.33 2.49
C ALA A 133 -3.19 18.08 1.78
N ASP A 134 -3.19 17.33 0.68
CA ASP A 134 -4.34 17.06 -0.18
C ASP A 134 -4.84 15.61 -0.04
N ALA A 135 -4.10 14.78 0.71
CA ALA A 135 -4.33 13.33 0.75
C ALA A 135 -5.50 12.94 1.66
N TYR A 136 -5.75 13.67 2.72
CA TYR A 136 -6.78 13.40 3.71
C TYR A 136 -7.20 14.67 4.45
N GLU A 137 -8.39 14.65 5.06
CA GLU A 137 -8.95 15.77 5.82
C GLU A 137 -9.01 15.45 7.33
N ALA A 138 -9.33 14.22 7.67
CA ALA A 138 -9.38 13.77 9.06
C ALA A 138 -7.96 13.49 9.58
N ALA A 139 -7.56 14.10 10.71
CA ALA A 139 -6.23 13.94 11.28
C ALA A 139 -5.86 12.45 11.55
N ASP A 140 -6.82 11.67 12.00
CA ASP A 140 -6.67 10.22 12.27
C ASP A 140 -6.36 9.40 11.00
N ALA A 141 -6.61 9.93 9.81
CA ALA A 141 -6.27 9.29 8.54
C ALA A 141 -4.76 9.37 8.22
N GLY A 142 -4.05 10.33 8.83
CA GLY A 142 -2.64 10.59 8.55
C GLY A 142 -1.72 9.40 8.80
N VAL A 143 -2.02 8.57 9.81
CA VAL A 143 -1.22 7.38 10.13
C VAL A 143 -1.27 6.32 9.02
N TYR A 144 -2.36 6.21 8.27
CA TYR A 144 -2.50 5.29 7.13
C TYR A 144 -1.74 5.80 5.91
N TYR A 145 -1.80 7.10 5.66
CA TYR A 145 -0.97 7.75 4.65
C TYR A 145 0.52 7.55 4.93
N ASP A 146 0.94 7.80 6.17
CA ASP A 146 2.33 7.66 6.58
C ASP A 146 2.82 6.22 6.47
N ALA A 147 2.01 5.24 6.88
CA ALA A 147 2.33 3.82 6.78
C ALA A 147 2.54 3.39 5.32
N TYR A 148 1.68 3.83 4.39
CA TYR A 148 1.81 3.55 2.97
C TYR A 148 3.12 4.11 2.41
N HIS A 149 3.39 5.39 2.66
CA HIS A 149 4.59 6.05 2.15
C HIS A 149 5.87 5.58 2.84
N GLN A 150 5.82 5.17 4.11
CA GLN A 150 6.94 4.55 4.80
C GLN A 150 7.30 3.20 4.16
N ALA A 151 6.31 2.36 3.87
CA ALA A 151 6.53 1.07 3.21
C ALA A 151 7.11 1.25 1.80
N LEU A 152 6.58 2.19 1.02
CA LEU A 152 7.06 2.46 -0.34
C LEU A 152 8.48 3.03 -0.35
N ARG A 153 8.78 3.95 0.57
CA ARG A 153 10.14 4.50 0.75
C ARG A 153 11.13 3.41 1.13
N ALA A 154 10.76 2.54 2.07
CA ALA A 154 11.61 1.43 2.49
C ALA A 154 11.89 0.47 1.32
N ALA A 155 10.91 0.15 0.49
CA ALA A 155 11.09 -0.66 -0.71
C ALA A 155 12.06 0.00 -1.71
N CYS A 156 11.89 1.29 -2.00
CA CYS A 156 12.79 2.05 -2.88
C CYS A 156 14.22 2.06 -2.34
N GLU A 157 14.40 2.27 -1.05
CA GLU A 157 15.71 2.28 -0.41
C GLU A 157 16.38 0.91 -0.46
N GLN A 158 15.66 -0.17 -0.18
CA GLN A 158 16.20 -1.52 -0.32
C GLN A 158 16.60 -1.84 -1.75
N VAL A 159 15.80 -1.45 -2.75
CA VAL A 159 16.16 -1.60 -4.17
C VAL A 159 17.43 -0.83 -4.48
N ARG A 160 17.54 0.40 -4.03
CA ARG A 160 18.73 1.23 -4.23
C ARG A 160 19.98 0.61 -3.59
N LEU A 161 19.89 0.14 -2.36
CA LEU A 161 21.02 -0.44 -1.61
C LEU A 161 21.48 -1.78 -2.18
N ASN A 162 20.53 -2.64 -2.55
CA ASN A 162 20.84 -4.01 -2.98
C ASN A 162 21.28 -4.10 -4.45
N TRP A 163 20.74 -3.24 -5.32
CA TRP A 163 20.96 -3.30 -6.77
C TRP A 163 21.48 -2.01 -7.40
N GLY A 164 21.64 -0.94 -6.62
CA GLY A 164 22.06 0.36 -7.14
C GLY A 164 20.96 1.12 -7.89
N GLY A 165 19.79 0.52 -8.09
CA GLY A 165 18.63 1.08 -8.77
C GLY A 165 17.65 0.01 -9.24
N GLY A 166 16.48 0.43 -9.75
CA GLY A 166 15.42 -0.46 -10.20
C GLY A 166 14.23 0.30 -10.76
N VAL A 167 13.07 -0.36 -10.81
CA VAL A 167 11.83 0.21 -11.33
C VAL A 167 10.68 0.10 -10.34
N LEU A 168 9.91 1.19 -10.19
CA LEU A 168 8.63 1.26 -9.50
C LEU A 168 7.51 1.39 -10.54
N LEU A 169 6.59 0.45 -10.54
CA LEU A 169 5.39 0.45 -11.37
C LEU A 169 4.18 0.75 -10.49
N ASP A 170 3.59 1.93 -10.68
CA ASP A 170 2.43 2.40 -9.91
C ASP A 170 1.15 2.10 -10.71
N ILE A 171 0.39 1.11 -10.24
CA ILE A 171 -0.74 0.52 -10.95
C ILE A 171 -2.02 1.27 -10.62
N HIS A 172 -2.55 1.96 -11.63
CA HIS A 172 -3.77 2.75 -11.58
C HIS A 172 -4.82 2.29 -12.58
N GLY A 173 -6.02 2.83 -12.44
CA GLY A 173 -7.12 2.58 -13.35
C GLY A 173 -7.80 3.87 -13.80
N GLN A 174 -8.08 3.94 -15.08
CA GLN A 174 -8.80 5.05 -15.70
C GLN A 174 -10.10 4.58 -16.38
N GLY A 175 -11.07 5.50 -16.52
CA GLY A 175 -12.36 5.24 -17.16
C GLY A 175 -12.54 5.92 -18.51
N ALA A 176 -11.51 6.59 -19.03
CA ALA A 176 -11.61 7.39 -20.24
C ALA A 176 -11.58 6.56 -21.54
N GLU A 177 -10.72 5.53 -21.58
CA GLU A 177 -10.55 4.65 -22.73
C GLU A 177 -10.40 3.21 -22.22
N ALA A 178 -11.41 2.38 -22.47
CA ALA A 178 -11.58 1.10 -21.82
C ALA A 178 -10.45 0.09 -22.11
N ASP A 179 -9.84 0.15 -23.28
CA ASP A 179 -8.84 -0.79 -23.81
C ASP A 179 -7.40 -0.23 -23.79
N THR A 180 -7.19 0.96 -23.22
CA THR A 180 -5.94 1.71 -23.34
C THR A 180 -5.14 1.71 -22.03
N ILE A 181 -3.82 1.63 -22.18
CA ILE A 181 -2.83 1.84 -21.13
C ILE A 181 -2.19 3.21 -21.34
N PHE A 182 -2.38 4.15 -20.39
CA PHE A 182 -1.63 5.40 -20.42
C PHE A 182 -0.40 5.29 -19.53
N ARG A 183 0.71 5.81 -20.03
CA ARG A 183 1.95 5.98 -19.28
C ARG A 183 2.01 7.36 -18.65
N GLY A 184 2.47 7.43 -17.39
CA GLY A 184 2.78 8.67 -16.69
C GLY A 184 4.19 8.62 -16.09
N THR A 185 5.12 9.44 -16.63
CA THR A 185 6.51 9.52 -16.18
C THR A 185 6.98 10.96 -15.93
N ASP A 186 6.04 11.88 -15.72
CA ASP A 186 6.32 13.32 -15.68
C ASP A 186 7.11 13.77 -16.92
N ASN A 187 6.63 13.32 -18.10
CA ASN A 187 7.29 13.50 -19.41
C ASN A 187 8.75 13.01 -19.41
N GLY A 188 8.99 11.84 -18.84
CA GLY A 188 10.30 11.19 -18.80
C GLY A 188 11.19 11.60 -17.63
N ARG A 189 10.77 12.54 -16.78
CA ARG A 189 11.55 12.99 -15.62
C ARG A 189 11.70 11.89 -14.57
N SER A 190 10.62 11.19 -14.24
CA SER A 190 10.65 10.16 -13.20
C SER A 190 11.44 8.90 -13.58
N VAL A 191 11.85 8.79 -14.84
CA VAL A 191 12.68 7.71 -15.40
C VAL A 191 14.01 8.24 -15.96
N ALA A 192 14.54 9.29 -15.35
CA ALA A 192 15.75 9.96 -15.82
C ALA A 192 16.98 9.04 -15.84
N ALA A 193 17.16 8.19 -14.81
CA ALA A 193 18.31 7.29 -14.72
C ALA A 193 18.28 6.21 -15.82
N MET A 194 17.12 5.65 -16.12
CA MET A 194 16.92 4.71 -17.21
C MET A 194 17.24 5.36 -18.57
N ARG A 195 16.71 6.57 -18.80
CA ARG A 195 16.94 7.31 -20.04
C ARG A 195 18.39 7.71 -20.23
N GLU A 196 19.06 8.14 -19.17
CA GLU A 196 20.50 8.46 -19.19
C GLU A 196 21.33 7.22 -19.56
N LYS A 197 21.04 6.07 -18.97
CA LYS A 197 21.84 4.86 -19.14
C LYS A 197 21.55 4.11 -20.45
N PHE A 198 20.28 4.05 -20.89
CA PHE A 198 19.83 3.16 -21.95
C PHE A 198 19.10 3.91 -23.10
N GLY A 199 18.95 5.23 -23.00
CA GLY A 199 18.19 6.01 -23.99
C GLY A 199 16.69 5.80 -23.95
N ALA A 200 15.99 6.26 -24.99
CA ALA A 200 14.53 6.12 -25.11
C ALA A 200 14.08 4.67 -25.30
N GLU A 201 14.95 3.80 -25.77
CA GLU A 201 14.66 2.38 -26.01
C GLU A 201 14.17 1.65 -24.76
N ALA A 202 14.72 1.97 -23.59
CA ALA A 202 14.30 1.33 -22.34
C ALA A 202 12.87 1.72 -21.91
N LEU A 203 12.34 2.84 -22.42
CA LEU A 203 10.98 3.28 -22.11
C LEU A 203 9.96 2.90 -23.20
N MET A 204 10.37 2.91 -24.47
CA MET A 204 9.47 2.81 -25.62
C MET A 204 9.86 1.71 -26.62
N GLY A 205 11.09 1.21 -26.59
CA GLY A 205 11.56 0.16 -27.51
C GLY A 205 10.89 -1.20 -27.30
N PRO A 206 11.10 -2.14 -28.22
CA PRO A 206 10.41 -3.45 -28.20
C PRO A 206 10.71 -4.32 -26.98
N ARG A 207 11.79 -4.02 -26.25
CA ARG A 207 12.18 -4.69 -24.99
C ARG A 207 11.79 -3.89 -23.74
N SER A 208 11.23 -2.69 -23.90
CA SER A 208 10.62 -1.95 -22.82
C SER A 208 9.30 -2.61 -22.39
N ILE A 209 8.83 -2.30 -21.18
CA ILE A 209 7.53 -2.82 -20.68
C ILE A 209 6.40 -2.43 -21.64
N LEU A 210 6.33 -1.16 -21.99
CA LEU A 210 5.23 -0.63 -22.79
C LEU A 210 5.36 -1.00 -24.28
N GLY A 211 6.56 -1.00 -24.83
CA GLY A 211 6.78 -1.47 -26.20
C GLY A 211 6.46 -2.95 -26.36
N ARG A 212 6.79 -3.79 -25.35
CA ARG A 212 6.40 -5.21 -25.38
C ARG A 212 4.88 -5.39 -25.30
N LEU A 213 4.20 -4.65 -24.44
CA LEU A 213 2.73 -4.68 -24.35
C LEU A 213 2.10 -4.22 -25.69
N ALA A 214 2.64 -3.19 -26.33
CA ALA A 214 2.18 -2.76 -27.66
C ALA A 214 2.34 -3.88 -28.71
N LEU A 215 3.47 -4.60 -28.72
CA LEU A 215 3.68 -5.76 -29.58
C LEU A 215 2.72 -6.93 -29.29
N MET A 216 2.20 -7.04 -28.08
CA MET A 216 1.14 -8.00 -27.69
C MET A 216 -0.27 -7.52 -28.07
N GLY A 217 -0.40 -6.35 -28.73
CA GLY A 217 -1.68 -5.81 -29.19
C GLY A 217 -2.38 -4.87 -28.21
N TYR A 218 -1.73 -4.49 -27.11
CA TYR A 218 -2.27 -3.47 -26.21
C TYR A 218 -2.12 -2.07 -26.82
N ARG A 219 -3.17 -1.26 -26.70
CA ARG A 219 -3.09 0.15 -27.02
C ARG A 219 -2.38 0.90 -25.90
N VAL A 220 -1.23 1.50 -26.20
CA VAL A 220 -0.39 2.26 -25.26
C VAL A 220 -0.36 3.72 -25.66
N VAL A 221 -0.50 4.63 -24.71
CA VAL A 221 -0.46 6.08 -24.93
C VAL A 221 0.49 6.74 -23.92
N PRO A 222 1.47 7.54 -24.35
CA PRO A 222 1.85 7.81 -25.75
C PRO A 222 2.32 6.53 -26.46
N ASP A 223 2.13 6.46 -27.75
CA ASP A 223 2.64 5.33 -28.52
C ASP A 223 4.17 5.32 -28.59
N ALA A 224 4.73 4.18 -29.03
CA ALA A 224 6.17 3.99 -29.08
C ALA A 224 6.84 4.66 -30.30
N SER A 225 6.08 5.35 -31.18
CA SER A 225 6.53 5.78 -32.48
C SER A 225 7.17 7.18 -32.55
N GLY A 226 7.38 7.88 -31.40
CA GLY A 226 7.93 9.22 -31.42
C GLY A 226 8.26 9.83 -30.05
N GLU A 227 8.71 11.09 -30.05
CA GLU A 227 8.84 11.93 -28.85
C GLU A 227 7.45 12.29 -28.28
N ALA A 228 6.73 11.28 -27.88
CA ALA A 228 5.34 11.41 -27.54
C ALA A 228 5.17 11.97 -26.13
N VAL A 229 4.59 13.16 -26.06
CA VAL A 229 4.31 13.89 -24.82
C VAL A 229 3.12 13.26 -24.08
N GLU A 230 3.28 13.01 -22.80
CA GLU A 230 2.20 12.60 -21.92
C GLU A 230 1.24 13.78 -21.70
N ARG A 231 0.02 13.71 -22.24
CA ARG A 231 -0.93 14.84 -22.21
C ARG A 231 -2.01 14.68 -21.13
N ARG A 232 -2.53 13.47 -20.94
CA ARG A 232 -3.68 13.22 -20.08
C ARG A 232 -3.26 12.73 -18.70
N TYR A 233 -2.39 11.75 -18.64
CA TYR A 233 -1.89 11.14 -17.41
C TYR A 233 -0.37 11.24 -17.39
N THR A 234 0.13 12.28 -16.74
CA THR A 234 1.56 12.59 -16.73
C THR A 234 2.32 12.00 -15.55
N GLY A 235 1.63 11.21 -14.72
CA GLY A 235 2.15 10.72 -13.46
C GLY A 235 1.59 11.48 -12.24
N GLY A 236 1.50 10.81 -11.12
CA GLY A 236 0.98 11.33 -9.87
C GLY A 236 2.06 11.69 -8.85
N TYR A 237 1.65 11.77 -7.60
CA TYR A 237 2.55 12.07 -6.48
C TYR A 237 3.60 10.98 -6.29
N THR A 238 3.23 9.70 -6.46
CA THR A 238 4.15 8.56 -6.35
C THR A 238 5.33 8.70 -7.30
N THR A 239 5.07 8.88 -8.60
CA THR A 239 6.15 9.00 -9.60
C THR A 239 7.01 10.24 -9.40
N ARG A 240 6.41 11.36 -9.03
CA ARG A 240 7.13 12.61 -8.75
C ARG A 240 7.95 12.58 -7.47
N THR A 241 7.55 11.74 -6.50
CA THR A 241 8.25 11.64 -5.20
C THR A 241 9.36 10.60 -5.24
N TYR A 242 9.12 9.45 -5.89
CA TYR A 242 10.01 8.29 -5.84
C TYR A 242 10.82 8.08 -7.12
N GLY A 243 10.55 8.83 -8.18
CA GLY A 243 11.25 8.71 -9.46
C GLY A 243 12.74 9.09 -9.38
N SER A 244 13.52 8.56 -10.30
CA SER A 244 14.99 8.67 -10.31
C SER A 244 15.54 10.10 -10.39
N HIS A 245 14.76 11.06 -10.91
CA HIS A 245 15.11 12.50 -10.88
C HIS A 245 15.25 13.07 -9.45
N ARG A 246 14.82 12.34 -8.43
CA ARG A 246 15.00 12.69 -7.01
C ARG A 246 16.27 12.09 -6.39
N GLY A 247 17.15 11.51 -7.21
CA GLY A 247 18.36 10.86 -6.73
C GLY A 247 18.15 9.46 -6.14
N THR A 248 16.94 8.92 -6.23
CA THR A 248 16.58 7.60 -5.67
C THR A 248 17.19 6.46 -6.46
N ARG A 249 17.58 6.67 -7.73
CA ARG A 249 17.97 5.64 -8.71
C ARG A 249 16.88 4.58 -8.98
N VAL A 250 15.66 4.83 -8.55
CA VAL A 250 14.48 4.02 -8.87
C VAL A 250 13.68 4.79 -9.91
N ASP A 251 13.56 4.22 -11.10
CA ASP A 251 12.73 4.79 -12.15
C ASP A 251 11.26 4.50 -11.86
N ALA A 252 10.40 5.51 -11.91
CA ALA A 252 9.00 5.35 -11.53
C ALA A 252 8.06 5.60 -12.72
N ILE A 253 7.20 4.64 -13.00
CA ILE A 253 6.24 4.67 -14.11
C ILE A 253 4.84 4.45 -13.54
N GLN A 254 3.95 5.43 -13.72
CA GLN A 254 2.52 5.24 -13.49
C GLN A 254 1.88 4.59 -14.72
N LEU A 255 1.02 3.60 -14.46
CA LEU A 255 0.31 2.85 -15.49
C LEU A 255 -1.20 2.97 -15.24
N GLU A 256 -1.89 3.69 -16.13
CA GLU A 256 -3.32 3.94 -16.05
C GLU A 256 -4.06 2.98 -16.99
N LEU A 257 -4.57 1.89 -16.46
CA LEU A 257 -5.22 0.85 -17.24
C LEU A 257 -6.70 1.14 -17.44
N GLY A 258 -7.17 0.93 -18.65
CA GLY A 258 -8.59 1.01 -19.00
C GLY A 258 -9.46 -0.05 -18.30
N THR A 259 -10.75 0.17 -18.27
CA THR A 259 -11.71 -0.69 -17.55
C THR A 259 -11.75 -2.12 -18.06
N ASP A 260 -11.60 -2.34 -19.38
CA ASP A 260 -11.61 -3.69 -19.95
C ASP A 260 -10.36 -4.48 -19.59
N LEU A 261 -9.20 -3.81 -19.52
CA LEU A 261 -7.92 -4.45 -19.20
C LEU A 261 -7.89 -4.99 -17.76
N ARG A 262 -8.63 -4.35 -16.86
CA ARG A 262 -8.75 -4.73 -15.44
C ARG A 262 -10.12 -5.29 -15.08
N ALA A 263 -10.96 -5.63 -16.08
CA ALA A 263 -12.19 -6.38 -15.86
C ALA A 263 -11.87 -7.77 -15.31
N ARG A 264 -12.68 -8.29 -14.40
CA ARG A 264 -12.44 -9.60 -13.74
C ARG A 264 -12.15 -10.73 -14.73
N ARG A 265 -12.88 -10.77 -15.87
CA ARG A 265 -12.69 -11.75 -16.94
C ARG A 265 -11.32 -11.68 -17.64
N ASN A 266 -10.64 -10.53 -17.55
CA ASN A 266 -9.37 -10.27 -18.24
C ASN A 266 -8.16 -10.22 -17.28
N LEU A 267 -8.38 -10.19 -15.94
CA LEU A 267 -7.32 -9.99 -14.95
C LEU A 267 -6.16 -10.98 -15.10
N ASP A 268 -6.44 -12.26 -15.28
CA ASP A 268 -5.39 -13.29 -15.37
C ASP A 268 -4.56 -13.13 -16.63
N ARG A 269 -5.18 -12.84 -17.77
CA ARG A 269 -4.49 -12.58 -19.03
C ARG A 269 -3.66 -11.31 -18.94
N THR A 270 -4.27 -10.21 -18.51
CA THR A 270 -3.57 -8.93 -18.36
C THR A 270 -2.38 -9.06 -17.41
N ALA A 271 -2.55 -9.75 -16.27
CA ALA A 271 -1.46 -9.97 -15.34
C ALA A 271 -0.33 -10.81 -15.92
N ALA A 272 -0.63 -11.83 -16.69
CA ALA A 272 0.35 -12.70 -17.33
C ALA A 272 1.16 -11.93 -18.40
N ASP A 273 0.49 -11.10 -19.21
CA ASP A 273 1.10 -10.31 -20.27
C ASP A 273 1.98 -9.19 -19.68
N PHE A 274 1.51 -8.50 -18.63
CA PHE A 274 2.31 -7.53 -17.89
C PHE A 274 3.54 -8.17 -17.25
N ALA A 275 3.38 -9.32 -16.60
CA ALA A 275 4.51 -10.01 -15.99
C ALA A 275 5.53 -10.49 -17.02
N GLU A 276 5.10 -10.90 -18.22
CA GLU A 276 6.02 -11.23 -19.31
C GLU A 276 6.80 -9.99 -19.77
N ALA A 277 6.11 -8.88 -20.02
CA ALA A 277 6.75 -7.63 -20.44
C ALA A 277 7.73 -7.11 -19.38
N ILE A 278 7.35 -7.14 -18.11
CA ILE A 278 8.21 -6.71 -16.99
C ILE A 278 9.41 -7.67 -16.84
N ALA A 279 9.22 -8.97 -16.96
CA ALA A 279 10.30 -9.94 -16.84
C ALA A 279 11.32 -9.80 -17.98
N MET A 280 10.85 -9.54 -19.21
CA MET A 280 11.74 -9.26 -20.34
C MET A 280 12.52 -7.97 -20.13
N PHE A 281 11.84 -6.89 -19.75
CA PHE A 281 12.48 -5.61 -19.40
C PHE A 281 13.53 -5.80 -18.29
N ALA A 282 13.21 -6.56 -17.26
CA ALA A 282 14.12 -6.78 -16.14
C ALA A 282 15.39 -7.52 -16.57
N ARG A 283 15.29 -8.52 -17.42
CA ARG A 283 16.46 -9.24 -17.96
C ARG A 283 17.35 -8.37 -18.84
N GLU A 284 16.76 -7.40 -19.53
CA GLU A 284 17.50 -6.51 -20.44
C GLU A 284 18.15 -5.33 -19.70
N TYR A 285 17.41 -4.70 -18.79
CA TYR A 285 17.77 -3.38 -18.26
C TYR A 285 18.09 -3.35 -16.76
N LEU A 286 17.67 -4.37 -15.98
CA LEU A 286 17.87 -4.38 -14.53
C LEU A 286 19.00 -5.32 -14.09
N PRO A 287 19.70 -5.00 -12.99
CA PRO A 287 20.84 -5.79 -12.49
C PRO A 287 20.37 -7.04 -11.71
N LEU A 288 19.71 -8.01 -12.37
CA LEU A 288 19.15 -9.20 -11.74
C LEU A 288 20.23 -10.14 -11.15
N GLY A 289 21.47 -10.10 -11.65
CA GLY A 289 22.57 -10.95 -11.19
C GLY A 289 23.31 -10.42 -9.96
N ALA A 290 23.03 -9.22 -9.49
CA ALA A 290 23.57 -8.71 -8.24
C ALA A 290 22.89 -9.45 -7.08
N SER A 291 23.66 -10.26 -6.34
CA SER A 291 23.14 -10.83 -5.08
C SER A 291 22.79 -9.67 -4.14
N PRO A 292 21.59 -9.68 -3.53
CA PRO A 292 21.32 -8.74 -2.47
C PRO A 292 22.42 -8.90 -1.42
N HIS A 293 23.15 -7.84 -1.13
CA HIS A 293 24.09 -7.85 -0.01
C HIS A 293 23.25 -8.25 1.21
N ARG A 294 23.53 -9.43 1.76
CA ARG A 294 22.95 -9.82 3.05
C ARG A 294 23.35 -8.74 4.03
N VAL A 295 22.42 -7.87 4.38
CA VAL A 295 22.55 -7.10 5.59
C VAL A 295 22.55 -8.15 6.69
N ALA A 296 23.71 -8.35 7.34
CA ALA A 296 23.79 -9.18 8.53
C ALA A 296 22.73 -8.64 9.50
N GLU A 297 21.79 -9.48 9.88
CA GLU A 297 20.87 -9.17 10.97
C GLU A 297 21.72 -8.88 12.23
N PRO A 298 21.39 -7.83 12.98
CA PRO A 298 22.07 -7.49 14.24
C PRO A 298 21.79 -8.52 15.32
#